data_32984a1087b35dc307fca9ec51eb8d6c
#
_entry.id   32984a1087b35dc307fca9ec51eb8d6c
#
_cell.length_a   1.000
_cell.length_b   1.000
_cell.length_c   1.000
_cell.angle_alpha   90.00
_cell.angle_beta   90.00
_cell.angle_gamma   90.00
#
_symmetry.space_group_name_H-M   'P 1'
#
loop_
_entity.id
_entity.type
_entity.pdbx_description
1 polymer ?
#
loop_
_entity_poly.entity_id
_entity_poly.type
_entity_poly.pdbx_seq_one_letter_code
_entity_poly.pdbx_strand_id
1 'polypeptide(L)'
;MLKLAGLLLLIIIAGGVYLIRDTHLKNAAYEATLATQVVEEDDDFNEEDWDKIENGIHVRTGLKDAEGLMTVVSNCTSCHSAKLLTQNRMSAARWDETIKWMQETQGLWELGGNKEIIINYLVTNYPSKKKGRRLKLENIEWYELKN
;
A
#
# COMPACT_ATOMS: atom_id res chain seq x y z
N MET A 1 12.81 62.16 0.22
CA MET A 1 13.25 60.80 0.57
C MET A 1 12.18 60.02 1.34
N LEU A 2 11.51 60.60 2.33
CA LEU A 2 10.49 59.91 3.15
C LEU A 2 9.28 59.41 2.35
N LYS A 3 8.81 60.12 1.34
CA LYS A 3 7.67 59.72 0.48
C LYS A 3 7.98 58.52 -0.42
N LEU A 4 9.24 58.35 -0.86
CA LEU A 4 9.66 57.22 -1.70
C LEU A 4 9.77 55.94 -0.87
N ALA A 5 10.26 56.05 0.37
CA ALA A 5 10.34 54.91 1.29
C ALA A 5 8.95 54.36 1.66
N GLY A 6 7.97 55.25 1.89
CA GLY A 6 6.58 54.86 2.14
C GLY A 6 5.92 54.12 0.96
N LEU A 7 6.19 54.57 -0.27
CA LEU A 7 5.66 53.91 -1.49
C LEU A 7 6.24 52.50 -1.67
N LEU A 8 7.55 52.32 -1.43
CA LEU A 8 8.22 51.02 -1.48
C LEU A 8 7.67 50.07 -0.43
N LEU A 9 7.41 50.54 0.77
CA LEU A 9 6.84 49.73 1.85
C LEU A 9 5.44 49.21 1.50
N LEU A 10 4.60 50.08 0.89
CA LEU A 10 3.26 49.69 0.45
C LEU A 10 3.30 48.63 -0.67
N ILE A 11 4.24 48.72 -1.61
CA ILE A 11 4.41 47.71 -2.67
C ILE A 11 4.83 46.33 -2.09
N ILE A 12 5.74 46.36 -1.11
CA ILE A 12 6.18 45.10 -0.44
C ILE A 12 5.01 44.46 0.32
N ILE A 13 4.24 45.26 1.05
CA ILE A 13 3.06 44.74 1.78
C ILE A 13 2.02 44.19 0.81
N ALA A 14 1.70 44.93 -0.26
CA ALA A 14 0.75 44.50 -1.27
C ALA A 14 1.21 43.21 -1.97
N GLY A 15 2.50 43.12 -2.32
CA GLY A 15 3.10 41.90 -2.88
C GLY A 15 3.06 40.72 -1.91
N GLY A 16 3.37 40.96 -0.65
CA GLY A 16 3.28 39.91 0.39
C GLY A 16 1.86 39.40 0.58
N VAL A 17 0.87 40.27 0.67
CA VAL A 17 -0.55 39.90 0.77
C VAL A 17 -1.01 39.14 -0.50
N TYR A 18 -0.57 39.53 -1.66
CA TYR A 18 -0.89 38.83 -2.91
C TYR A 18 -0.33 37.40 -2.92
N LEU A 19 0.92 37.20 -2.54
CA LEU A 19 1.56 35.89 -2.48
C LEU A 19 0.88 34.96 -1.45
N ILE A 20 0.53 35.51 -0.29
CA ILE A 20 -0.17 34.74 0.75
C ILE A 20 -1.56 34.29 0.24
N ARG A 21 -2.30 35.19 -0.40
CA ARG A 21 -3.60 34.83 -0.98
C ARG A 21 -3.47 33.78 -2.09
N ASP A 22 -2.50 33.89 -2.98
CA ASP A 22 -2.28 32.94 -4.06
C ASP A 22 -1.96 31.54 -3.52
N THR A 23 -1.10 31.44 -2.50
CA THR A 23 -0.79 30.16 -1.84
C THR A 23 -2.02 29.57 -1.14
N HIS A 24 -2.82 30.37 -0.44
CA HIS A 24 -4.05 29.90 0.19
C HIS A 24 -5.08 29.39 -0.81
N LEU A 25 -5.25 30.07 -1.94
CA LEU A 25 -6.17 29.63 -2.99
C LEU A 25 -5.72 28.32 -3.64
N LYS A 26 -4.42 28.15 -3.89
CA LYS A 26 -3.85 26.93 -4.44
C LYS A 26 -3.98 25.76 -3.47
N ASN A 27 -3.73 25.97 -2.18
CA ASN A 27 -3.91 24.94 -1.17
C ASN A 27 -5.39 24.55 -1.02
N ALA A 28 -6.32 25.51 -1.01
CA ALA A 28 -7.75 25.22 -0.96
C ALA A 28 -8.24 24.45 -2.20
N ALA A 29 -7.72 24.78 -3.39
CA ALA A 29 -8.03 24.04 -4.61
C ALA A 29 -7.47 22.60 -4.56
N TYR A 30 -6.26 22.42 -4.03
CA TYR A 30 -5.64 21.10 -3.84
C TYR A 30 -6.43 20.24 -2.85
N GLU A 31 -6.81 20.80 -1.69
CA GLU A 31 -7.66 20.10 -0.70
C GLU A 31 -9.04 19.73 -1.28
N ALA A 32 -9.64 20.63 -2.06
CA ALA A 32 -10.91 20.33 -2.74
C ALA A 32 -10.76 19.20 -3.76
N THR A 33 -9.64 19.14 -4.48
CA THR A 33 -9.36 18.06 -5.44
C THR A 33 -9.14 16.73 -4.72
N LEU A 34 -8.40 16.73 -3.60
CA LEU A 34 -8.22 15.53 -2.77
C LEU A 34 -9.55 15.05 -2.19
N ALA A 35 -10.39 15.95 -1.69
CA ALA A 35 -11.71 15.61 -1.16
C ALA A 35 -12.62 14.99 -2.24
N THR A 36 -12.54 15.47 -3.48
CA THR A 36 -13.30 14.91 -4.61
C THR A 36 -12.77 13.54 -5.03
N GLN A 37 -11.45 13.32 -4.99
CA GLN A 37 -10.85 12.02 -5.31
C GLN A 37 -11.13 10.95 -4.23
N VAL A 38 -11.27 11.35 -2.97
CA VAL A 38 -11.61 10.43 -1.87
C VAL A 38 -13.08 9.98 -1.94
N VAL A 39 -13.96 10.76 -2.56
CA VAL A 39 -15.40 10.44 -2.70
C VAL A 39 -15.69 9.48 -3.87
N GLU A 40 -14.74 9.26 -4.80
CA GLU A 40 -14.89 8.30 -5.90
C GLU A 40 -14.34 6.90 -5.60
N GLU A 41 -13.79 6.63 -4.40
CA GLU A 41 -13.58 5.25 -3.95
C GLU A 41 -14.93 4.71 -3.46
N ASP A 42 -15.59 3.93 -4.34
CA ASP A 42 -16.76 3.08 -4.17
C ASP A 42 -17.17 2.86 -2.71
N ASP A 43 -18.03 3.75 -2.20
CA ASP A 43 -18.72 3.58 -0.91
C ASP A 43 -19.97 2.70 -1.08
N ASP A 44 -19.91 1.73 -2.00
CA ASP A 44 -20.85 0.62 -2.09
C ASP A 44 -20.30 -0.59 -1.29
N PHE A 45 -19.80 -0.30 -0.08
CA PHE A 45 -19.47 -1.33 0.88
C PHE A 45 -20.78 -1.91 1.45
N ASN A 46 -21.30 -2.89 0.72
CA ASN A 46 -22.39 -3.71 1.21
C ASN A 46 -21.82 -4.76 2.17
N GLU A 47 -22.30 -4.82 3.42
CA GLU A 47 -21.92 -5.86 4.37
C GLU A 47 -22.18 -7.28 3.82
N GLU A 48 -23.08 -7.44 2.85
CA GLU A 48 -23.35 -8.69 2.14
C GLU A 48 -22.17 -9.14 1.24
N ASP A 49 -21.29 -8.24 0.83
CA ASP A 49 -20.13 -8.57 -0.03
C ASP A 49 -18.85 -8.92 0.75
N TRP A 50 -18.91 -8.90 2.09
CA TRP A 50 -17.74 -9.16 2.93
C TRP A 50 -17.10 -10.51 2.64
N ASP A 51 -17.89 -11.55 2.48
CA ASP A 51 -17.48 -12.95 2.30
C ASP A 51 -17.70 -13.44 0.85
N LYS A 52 -17.98 -12.53 -0.09
CA LYS A 52 -18.34 -12.89 -1.45
C LYS A 52 -17.19 -13.59 -2.18
N ILE A 53 -17.50 -14.77 -2.70
CA ILE A 53 -16.61 -15.57 -3.53
C ILE A 53 -17.11 -15.57 -4.97
N GLU A 54 -16.26 -15.18 -5.90
CA GLU A 54 -16.52 -15.27 -7.35
C GLU A 54 -15.38 -16.02 -8.03
N ASN A 55 -15.74 -17.01 -8.83
CA ASN A 55 -14.77 -17.85 -9.57
C ASN A 55 -13.65 -18.45 -8.67
N GLY A 56 -13.98 -18.81 -7.43
CA GLY A 56 -13.01 -19.36 -6.47
C GLY A 56 -12.02 -18.31 -5.90
N ILE A 57 -12.36 -17.04 -5.98
CA ILE A 57 -11.59 -15.93 -5.45
C ILE A 57 -12.49 -15.08 -4.55
N HIS A 58 -11.99 -14.73 -3.37
CA HIS A 58 -12.63 -13.79 -2.47
C HIS A 58 -12.54 -12.37 -3.05
N VAL A 59 -13.68 -11.77 -3.40
CA VAL A 59 -13.76 -10.55 -4.20
C VAL A 59 -12.95 -9.40 -3.60
N ARG A 60 -13.15 -9.13 -2.32
CA ARG A 60 -12.52 -8.01 -1.63
C ARG A 60 -10.99 -8.13 -1.51
N THR A 61 -10.45 -9.31 -1.31
CA THR A 61 -9.02 -9.49 -1.01
C THR A 61 -8.22 -10.09 -2.16
N GLY A 62 -8.87 -10.68 -3.16
CA GLY A 62 -8.22 -11.42 -4.24
C GLY A 62 -7.56 -12.72 -3.78
N LEU A 63 -7.89 -13.21 -2.57
CA LEU A 63 -7.38 -14.47 -2.06
C LEU A 63 -8.19 -15.65 -2.62
N LYS A 64 -7.53 -16.81 -2.77
CA LYS A 64 -8.18 -18.03 -3.23
C LYS A 64 -9.16 -18.55 -2.21
N ASP A 65 -10.32 -19.00 -2.66
CA ASP A 65 -11.27 -19.75 -1.83
C ASP A 65 -10.69 -21.11 -1.50
N ALA A 66 -10.30 -21.29 -0.24
CA ALA A 66 -9.75 -22.52 0.30
C ALA A 66 -9.89 -22.56 1.83
N GLU A 67 -9.69 -23.73 2.42
CA GLU A 67 -9.72 -23.91 3.87
C GLU A 67 -8.76 -22.92 4.56
N GLY A 68 -9.26 -22.18 5.55
CA GLY A 68 -8.52 -21.15 6.28
C GLY A 68 -8.59 -19.75 5.69
N LEU A 69 -9.28 -19.53 4.55
CA LEU A 69 -9.44 -18.23 3.93
C LEU A 69 -9.88 -17.16 4.92
N MET A 70 -11.02 -17.36 5.58
CA MET A 70 -11.58 -16.34 6.48
C MET A 70 -10.71 -16.09 7.71
N THR A 71 -9.97 -17.11 8.18
CA THR A 71 -8.97 -16.92 9.23
C THR A 71 -7.85 -15.98 8.76
N VAL A 72 -7.39 -16.11 7.51
CA VAL A 72 -6.40 -15.20 6.93
C VAL A 72 -7.00 -13.81 6.72
N VAL A 73 -8.19 -13.72 6.17
CA VAL A 73 -8.88 -12.44 5.96
C VAL A 73 -8.99 -11.67 7.28
N SER A 74 -9.54 -12.28 8.31
CA SER A 74 -9.79 -11.60 9.60
C SER A 74 -8.52 -11.21 10.35
N ASN A 75 -7.44 -11.97 10.23
CA ASN A 75 -6.23 -11.74 11.02
C ASN A 75 -5.12 -10.99 10.25
N CYS A 76 -5.12 -11.02 8.92
CA CYS A 76 -4.00 -10.51 8.13
C CYS A 76 -4.35 -9.30 7.25
N THR A 77 -5.64 -8.98 7.05
CA THR A 77 -6.03 -7.89 6.14
C THR A 77 -6.54 -6.64 6.84
N SER A 78 -6.52 -6.61 8.18
CA SER A 78 -6.91 -5.45 8.97
C SER A 78 -5.87 -4.32 8.98
N CYS A 79 -4.59 -4.65 8.79
CA CYS A 79 -3.50 -3.69 8.87
C CYS A 79 -2.90 -3.33 7.51
N HIS A 80 -2.97 -4.23 6.53
CA HIS A 80 -2.42 -4.01 5.18
C HIS A 80 -3.16 -4.85 4.13
N SER A 81 -2.94 -4.53 2.87
CA SER A 81 -3.56 -5.25 1.76
C SER A 81 -3.12 -6.72 1.69
N ALA A 82 -4.07 -7.61 1.39
CA ALA A 82 -3.83 -9.03 1.09
C ALA A 82 -2.83 -9.24 -0.07
N LYS A 83 -2.61 -8.24 -0.91
CA LYS A 83 -1.62 -8.28 -1.99
C LYS A 83 -0.21 -8.60 -1.47
N LEU A 84 0.14 -8.14 -0.26
CA LEU A 84 1.43 -8.48 0.37
C LEU A 84 1.57 -9.98 0.62
N LEU A 85 0.49 -10.67 1.00
CA LEU A 85 0.49 -12.13 1.23
C LEU A 85 0.77 -12.87 -0.07
N THR A 86 0.11 -12.47 -1.16
CA THR A 86 0.24 -13.13 -2.47
C THR A 86 1.58 -12.85 -3.16
N GLN A 87 2.21 -11.74 -2.85
CA GLN A 87 3.52 -11.34 -3.38
C GLN A 87 4.67 -11.99 -2.60
N ASN A 88 4.57 -12.05 -1.27
CA ASN A 88 5.61 -12.58 -0.37
C ASN A 88 5.44 -14.09 -0.15
N ARG A 89 5.58 -14.85 -1.22
CA ARG A 89 5.45 -16.31 -1.18
C ARG A 89 6.62 -16.94 -0.42
N MET A 90 6.37 -17.36 0.80
CA MET A 90 7.39 -17.85 1.72
C MET A 90 7.17 -19.32 2.08
N SER A 91 8.20 -19.97 2.64
CA SER A 91 8.08 -21.29 3.27
C SER A 91 7.35 -21.17 4.62
N ALA A 92 6.85 -22.28 5.16
CA ALA A 92 6.19 -22.29 6.47
C ALA A 92 7.09 -21.71 7.58
N ALA A 93 8.34 -22.12 7.63
CA ALA A 93 9.31 -21.59 8.61
C ALA A 93 9.48 -20.07 8.48
N ARG A 94 9.54 -19.55 7.24
CA ARG A 94 9.69 -18.11 7.03
C ARG A 94 8.40 -17.35 7.38
N TRP A 95 7.23 -17.92 7.14
CA TRP A 95 5.98 -17.35 7.61
C TRP A 95 5.91 -17.30 9.14
N ASP A 96 6.33 -18.37 9.81
CA ASP A 96 6.39 -18.41 11.27
C ASP A 96 7.27 -17.31 11.85
N GLU A 97 8.49 -17.16 11.33
CA GLU A 97 9.42 -16.07 11.72
C GLU A 97 8.82 -14.69 11.47
N THR A 98 8.15 -14.51 10.31
CA THR A 98 7.56 -13.20 9.94
C THR A 98 6.39 -12.86 10.85
N ILE A 99 5.52 -13.81 11.16
CA ILE A 99 4.40 -13.63 12.11
C ILE A 99 4.94 -13.26 13.49
N LYS A 100 5.93 -13.99 13.99
CA LYS A 100 6.57 -13.69 15.26
C LYS A 100 7.16 -12.27 15.28
N TRP A 101 7.86 -11.88 14.22
CA TRP A 101 8.37 -10.52 14.10
C TRP A 101 7.25 -9.47 14.11
N MET A 102 6.13 -9.71 13.41
CA MET A 102 4.98 -8.80 13.43
C MET A 102 4.34 -8.70 14.82
N GLN A 103 4.29 -9.79 15.58
CA GLN A 103 3.81 -9.80 16.97
C GLN A 103 4.74 -9.00 17.88
N GLU A 104 6.04 -9.16 17.73
CA GLU A 104 7.04 -8.50 18.58
C GLU A 104 7.22 -7.00 18.28
N THR A 105 7.06 -6.58 17.02
CA THR A 105 7.48 -5.25 16.58
C THR A 105 6.39 -4.41 15.90
N GLN A 106 5.32 -5.04 15.40
CA GLN A 106 4.28 -4.36 14.60
C GLN A 106 2.90 -4.39 15.28
N GLY A 107 2.82 -4.89 16.49
CA GLY A 107 1.58 -4.92 17.25
C GLY A 107 0.56 -5.95 16.78
N LEU A 108 0.96 -6.96 16.00
CA LEU A 108 0.08 -8.07 15.68
C LEU A 108 -0.25 -8.83 16.98
N TRP A 109 -1.53 -9.05 17.21
CA TRP A 109 -2.01 -9.78 18.39
C TRP A 109 -1.62 -11.26 18.36
N GLU A 110 -1.75 -11.92 19.49
CA GLU A 110 -1.49 -13.37 19.60
C GLU A 110 -2.53 -14.16 18.81
N LEU A 111 -2.09 -14.95 17.84
CA LEU A 111 -2.94 -15.70 16.94
C LEU A 111 -3.40 -17.05 17.50
N GLY A 112 -2.73 -17.58 18.52
CA GLY A 112 -3.03 -18.90 19.09
C GLY A 112 -3.11 -19.99 18.03
N GLY A 113 -4.17 -20.78 18.04
CA GLY A 113 -4.39 -21.85 17.05
C GLY A 113 -4.59 -21.38 15.62
N ASN A 114 -4.96 -20.11 15.40
CA ASN A 114 -5.12 -19.55 14.05
C ASN A 114 -3.80 -19.46 13.30
N LYS A 115 -2.67 -19.37 14.00
CA LYS A 115 -1.34 -19.26 13.37
C LYS A 115 -1.07 -20.45 12.45
N GLU A 116 -1.34 -21.66 12.88
CA GLU A 116 -1.12 -22.86 12.08
C GLU A 116 -2.05 -22.90 10.86
N ILE A 117 -3.32 -22.53 11.02
CA ILE A 117 -4.30 -22.44 9.94
C ILE A 117 -3.84 -21.43 8.88
N ILE A 118 -3.39 -20.27 9.31
CA ILE A 118 -2.90 -19.20 8.43
C ILE A 118 -1.67 -19.68 7.65
N ILE A 119 -0.67 -20.25 8.32
CA ILE A 119 0.54 -20.73 7.66
C ILE A 119 0.19 -21.82 6.65
N ASN A 120 -0.66 -22.77 7.00
CA ASN A 120 -1.11 -23.85 6.13
C ASN A 120 -1.80 -23.31 4.88
N TYR A 121 -2.73 -22.37 5.05
CA TYR A 121 -3.40 -21.71 3.92
C TYR A 121 -2.39 -21.05 2.99
N LEU A 122 -1.45 -20.28 3.52
CA LEU A 122 -0.48 -19.51 2.75
C LEU A 122 0.49 -20.41 1.97
N VAL A 123 1.02 -21.46 2.57
CA VAL A 123 1.97 -22.35 1.88
C VAL A 123 1.30 -23.26 0.85
N THR A 124 0.04 -23.61 1.07
CA THR A 124 -0.74 -24.43 0.14
C THR A 124 -1.16 -23.63 -1.09
N ASN A 125 -1.73 -22.45 -0.88
CA ASN A 125 -2.30 -21.65 -1.96
C ASN A 125 -1.29 -20.71 -2.64
N TYR A 126 -0.25 -20.30 -1.90
CA TYR A 126 0.80 -19.37 -2.36
C TYR A 126 2.20 -19.89 -2.06
N PRO A 127 2.58 -21.07 -2.57
CA PRO A 127 3.88 -21.68 -2.26
C PRO A 127 5.03 -20.78 -2.70
N SER A 128 6.16 -20.91 -2.01
CA SER A 128 7.38 -20.18 -2.35
C SER A 128 7.84 -20.55 -3.78
N LYS A 129 8.14 -19.53 -4.56
CA LYS A 129 8.75 -19.73 -5.88
C LYS A 129 10.24 -19.97 -5.69
N LYS A 130 10.77 -21.05 -6.23
CA LYS A 130 12.22 -21.20 -6.36
C LYS A 130 12.74 -20.02 -7.20
N LYS A 131 13.46 -19.09 -6.60
CA LYS A 131 14.22 -18.10 -7.36
C LYS A 131 15.32 -18.87 -8.07
N GLY A 132 15.12 -19.15 -9.35
CA GLY A 132 16.21 -19.62 -10.20
C GLY A 132 17.34 -18.59 -10.18
N ARG A 133 18.59 -19.03 -10.27
CA ARG A 133 19.70 -18.15 -10.67
C ARG A 133 19.27 -17.44 -11.95
N ARG A 134 19.59 -16.16 -12.09
CA ARG A 134 19.50 -15.49 -13.39
C ARG A 134 20.16 -16.43 -14.41
N LEU A 135 19.44 -16.70 -15.49
CA LEU A 135 20.05 -17.39 -16.63
C LEU A 135 21.36 -16.68 -16.96
N LYS A 136 22.41 -17.47 -17.22
CA LYS A 136 23.68 -16.91 -17.69
C LYS A 136 23.36 -16.07 -18.92
N LEU A 137 23.84 -14.85 -18.93
CA LEU A 137 23.73 -13.99 -20.10
C LEU A 137 24.65 -14.61 -21.17
N GLU A 138 24.05 -15.27 -22.17
CA GLU A 138 24.73 -15.87 -23.30
C GLU A 138 24.48 -15.01 -24.54
N ASN A 139 25.49 -14.88 -25.40
CA ASN A 139 25.45 -14.13 -26.66
C ASN A 139 25.14 -12.62 -26.52
N ILE A 140 25.81 -11.97 -25.58
CA ILE A 140 25.72 -10.51 -25.47
C ILE A 140 26.82 -9.90 -26.31
N GLU A 141 26.45 -9.18 -27.36
CA GLU A 141 27.35 -8.26 -28.03
C GLU A 141 27.57 -7.04 -27.16
N TRP A 142 28.76 -6.92 -26.59
CA TRP A 142 29.13 -5.75 -25.80
C TRP A 142 29.46 -4.60 -26.75
N TYR A 143 28.84 -3.46 -26.49
CA TYR A 143 29.16 -2.22 -27.21
C TYR A 143 30.38 -1.54 -26.58
N GLU A 144 31.20 -0.92 -27.39
CA GLU A 144 32.32 -0.11 -26.92
C GLU A 144 31.78 1.24 -26.36
N LEU A 145 32.25 1.60 -25.16
CA LEU A 145 31.97 2.91 -24.58
C LEU A 145 32.79 3.95 -25.37
N LYS A 146 32.10 4.85 -26.05
CA LYS A 146 32.73 6.03 -26.65
C LYS A 146 32.99 7.05 -25.53
N ASN A 147 34.28 7.33 -25.26
CA ASN A 147 34.72 8.40 -24.37
C ASN A 147 34.47 9.76 -25.01
#